data_3ab2468b616adc686a9e7ebe5ee4960d
#
_entry.id   3ab2468b616adc686a9e7ebe5ee4960d
#
_cell.length_a   1.000
_cell.length_b   1.000
_cell.length_c   1.000
_cell.angle_alpha   90.00
_cell.angle_beta   90.00
_cell.angle_gamma   90.00
#
_symmetry.space_group_name_H-M   'P 1'
#
loop_
_entity.id
_entity.type
_entity.pdbx_description
1 polymer ?
#
loop_
_entity_poly.entity_id
_entity_poly.type
_entity_poly.pdbx_seq_one_letter_code
_entity_poly.pdbx_strand_id
1 'polypeptide(L)'
;MSDLEFLKQVNETIETNKEDMISSLSHLLQIPSVAVETPGEYPFGENVQKAYDAMLDMAREEGFAVYNADNYGGHIDFTGKGEGIVGVVGHLDVVPEGDGWSFDPYGGEVKDGWICGRGTTDDKGPVIASFYGMKALKACGYEPKKTIRLILGLDEE
;
A
#
# COMPACT_ATOMS: atom_id res chain seq x y z
N MET A 1 -17.37 -24.08 5.79
CA MET A 1 -16.13 -23.99 4.97
C MET A 1 -14.95 -24.26 5.89
N SER A 2 -14.07 -25.17 5.53
CA SER A 2 -12.83 -25.41 6.29
C SER A 2 -11.83 -24.27 6.08
N ASP A 3 -10.86 -24.13 6.99
CA ASP A 3 -9.81 -23.10 6.85
C ASP A 3 -9.01 -23.26 5.55
N LEU A 4 -8.80 -24.50 5.10
CA LEU A 4 -8.09 -24.78 3.85
C LEU A 4 -8.89 -24.34 2.62
N GLU A 5 -10.21 -24.57 2.60
CA GLU A 5 -11.09 -24.10 1.53
C GLU A 5 -11.16 -22.57 1.49
N PHE A 6 -11.18 -21.92 2.66
CA PHE A 6 -11.16 -20.46 2.75
C PHE A 6 -9.85 -19.89 2.21
N LEU A 7 -8.70 -20.41 2.62
CA LEU A 7 -7.39 -19.99 2.12
C LEU A 7 -7.26 -20.17 0.61
N LYS A 8 -7.81 -21.25 0.07
CA LYS A 8 -7.85 -21.46 -1.39
C LYS A 8 -8.66 -20.36 -2.08
N GLN A 9 -9.84 -20.03 -1.56
CA GLN A 9 -10.66 -18.95 -2.11
C GLN A 9 -9.96 -17.59 -2.04
N VAL A 10 -9.26 -17.27 -0.94
CA VAL A 10 -8.46 -16.04 -0.83
C VAL A 10 -7.36 -15.99 -1.88
N ASN A 11 -6.61 -17.08 -2.08
CA ASN A 11 -5.57 -17.15 -3.09
C ASN A 11 -6.13 -16.98 -4.52
N GLU A 12 -7.25 -17.62 -4.84
CA GLU A 12 -7.94 -17.45 -6.13
C GLU A 12 -8.39 -15.99 -6.33
N THR A 13 -8.84 -15.33 -5.26
CA THR A 13 -9.22 -13.91 -5.29
C THR A 13 -8.01 -13.00 -5.53
N ILE A 14 -6.86 -13.30 -4.91
CA ILE A 14 -5.60 -12.56 -5.15
C ILE A 14 -5.17 -12.71 -6.60
N GLU A 15 -5.17 -13.94 -7.14
CA GLU A 15 -4.81 -14.19 -8.54
C GLU A 15 -5.75 -13.46 -9.51
N THR A 16 -7.05 -13.40 -9.21
CA THR A 16 -8.02 -12.66 -10.02
C THR A 16 -7.76 -11.15 -10.02
N ASN A 17 -7.28 -10.59 -8.90
CA ASN A 17 -6.96 -9.16 -8.75
C ASN A 17 -5.51 -8.82 -9.11
N LYS A 18 -4.74 -9.74 -9.65
CA LYS A 18 -3.31 -9.57 -9.87
C LYS A 18 -2.98 -8.39 -10.79
N GLU A 19 -3.69 -8.24 -11.88
CA GLU A 19 -3.47 -7.14 -12.82
C GLU A 19 -3.79 -5.77 -12.20
N ASP A 20 -4.85 -5.69 -11.40
CA ASP A 20 -5.22 -4.47 -10.66
C ASP A 20 -4.16 -4.14 -9.60
N MET A 21 -3.65 -5.15 -8.90
CA MET A 21 -2.58 -4.99 -7.91
C MET A 21 -1.30 -4.45 -8.56
N ILE A 22 -0.89 -5.01 -9.69
CA ILE A 22 0.26 -4.57 -10.47
C ILE A 22 0.06 -3.12 -10.95
N SER A 23 -1.12 -2.80 -11.46
CA SER A 23 -1.47 -1.45 -11.91
C SER A 23 -1.41 -0.43 -10.77
N SER A 24 -1.96 -0.77 -9.60
CA SER A 24 -1.91 0.08 -8.42
C SER A 24 -0.48 0.33 -7.95
N LEU A 25 0.36 -0.72 -7.93
CA LEU A 25 1.78 -0.55 -7.60
C LEU A 25 2.49 0.31 -8.64
N SER A 26 2.29 0.04 -9.94
CA SER A 26 2.87 0.84 -11.01
C SER A 26 2.53 2.32 -10.88
N HIS A 27 1.27 2.63 -10.54
CA HIS A 27 0.83 4.00 -10.30
C HIS A 27 1.58 4.66 -9.13
N LEU A 28 1.72 3.97 -8.00
CA LEU A 28 2.48 4.50 -6.85
C LEU A 28 3.97 4.68 -7.16
N LEU A 29 4.57 3.79 -7.97
CA LEU A 29 5.98 3.89 -8.37
C LEU A 29 6.26 5.12 -9.24
N GLN A 30 5.27 5.60 -9.98
CA GLN A 30 5.38 6.83 -10.80
C GLN A 30 5.41 8.11 -9.97
N ILE A 31 5.18 8.03 -8.67
CA ILE A 31 5.25 9.18 -7.76
C ILE A 31 6.63 9.16 -7.09
N PRO A 32 7.53 10.12 -7.38
CA PRO A 32 8.86 10.19 -6.78
C PRO A 32 8.77 10.76 -5.34
N SER A 33 8.27 9.93 -4.44
CA SER A 33 7.98 10.29 -3.05
C SER A 33 9.21 10.30 -2.15
N VAL A 34 10.26 10.99 -2.59
CA VAL A 34 11.44 11.25 -1.74
C VAL A 34 11.03 12.23 -0.66
N ALA A 35 11.22 11.85 0.61
CA ALA A 35 10.87 12.70 1.73
C ALA A 35 11.81 13.90 1.84
N VAL A 36 11.22 15.07 2.01
CA VAL A 36 11.93 16.32 2.29
C VAL A 36 11.15 17.07 3.35
N GLU A 37 11.73 17.20 4.53
CA GLU A 37 11.10 17.99 5.60
C GLU A 37 10.78 19.41 5.12
N THR A 38 9.51 19.75 5.16
CA THR A 38 9.00 21.02 4.65
C THR A 38 8.03 21.61 5.68
N PRO A 39 8.24 22.87 6.14
CA PRO A 39 7.26 23.51 6.99
C PRO A 39 5.94 23.74 6.26
N GLY A 40 4.81 23.33 6.83
CA GLY A 40 3.49 23.61 6.29
C GLY A 40 2.57 22.40 6.27
N GLU A 41 1.62 22.41 5.35
CA GLU A 41 0.55 21.43 5.25
C GLU A 41 1.05 20.02 4.90
N TYR A 42 2.17 19.92 4.15
CA TYR A 42 2.76 18.66 3.70
C TYR A 42 4.17 18.48 4.31
N PRO A 43 4.26 17.94 5.54
CA PRO A 43 5.49 17.92 6.33
C PRO A 43 6.69 17.26 5.62
N PHE A 44 6.42 16.28 4.77
CA PHE A 44 7.45 15.50 4.06
C PHE A 44 7.46 15.77 2.55
N GLY A 45 6.81 16.86 2.11
CA GLY A 45 6.77 17.31 0.74
C GLY A 45 5.58 16.80 -0.08
N GLU A 46 5.31 17.52 -1.19
CA GLU A 46 4.12 17.30 -2.02
C GLU A 46 4.06 15.90 -2.65
N ASN A 47 5.19 15.31 -3.02
CA ASN A 47 5.19 14.01 -3.67
C ASN A 47 4.92 12.87 -2.69
N VAL A 48 5.41 12.97 -1.44
CA VAL A 48 5.05 12.04 -0.38
C VAL A 48 3.55 12.15 -0.11
N GLN A 49 3.01 13.36 -0.03
CA GLN A 49 1.59 13.59 0.13
C GLN A 49 0.77 12.97 -1.01
N LYS A 50 1.19 13.12 -2.27
CA LYS A 50 0.50 12.50 -3.41
C LYS A 50 0.46 10.97 -3.32
N ALA A 51 1.57 10.34 -2.92
CA ALA A 51 1.59 8.88 -2.72
C ALA A 51 0.67 8.45 -1.58
N TYR A 52 0.64 9.23 -0.50
CA TYR A 52 -0.23 8.99 0.64
C TYR A 52 -1.71 9.15 0.29
N ASP A 53 -2.08 10.24 -0.38
CA ASP A 53 -3.46 10.48 -0.81
C ASP A 53 -3.94 9.39 -1.76
N ALA A 54 -3.11 8.99 -2.73
CA ALA A 54 -3.44 7.89 -3.65
C ALA A 54 -3.73 6.59 -2.89
N MET A 55 -2.96 6.27 -1.87
CA MET A 55 -3.16 5.07 -1.06
C MET A 55 -4.44 5.15 -0.22
N LEU A 56 -4.71 6.31 0.39
CA LEU A 56 -5.94 6.53 1.16
C LEU A 56 -7.20 6.52 0.27
N ASP A 57 -7.10 7.05 -0.95
CA ASP A 57 -8.23 7.07 -1.90
C ASP A 57 -8.55 5.66 -2.39
N MET A 58 -7.54 4.85 -2.75
CA MET A 58 -7.76 3.43 -3.05
C MET A 58 -8.47 2.70 -1.89
N ALA A 59 -8.08 3.00 -0.66
CA ALA A 59 -8.71 2.39 0.52
C ALA A 59 -10.17 2.83 0.72
N ARG A 60 -10.48 4.10 0.49
CA ARG A 60 -11.84 4.64 0.55
C ARG A 60 -12.74 4.03 -0.51
N GLU A 61 -12.25 3.90 -1.75
CA GLU A 61 -12.97 3.27 -2.86
C GLU A 61 -13.33 1.82 -2.56
N GLU A 62 -12.45 1.09 -1.88
CA GLU A 62 -12.70 -0.28 -1.42
C GLU A 62 -13.53 -0.34 -0.13
N GLY A 63 -13.94 0.80 0.42
CA GLY A 63 -14.78 0.90 1.62
C GLY A 63 -14.07 0.45 2.91
N PHE A 64 -12.77 0.69 3.01
CA PHE A 64 -12.03 0.63 4.26
C PHE A 64 -12.11 1.94 5.04
N ALA A 65 -12.02 1.86 6.36
CA ALA A 65 -11.88 3.06 7.18
C ALA A 65 -10.45 3.59 7.07
N VAL A 66 -10.30 4.90 6.96
CA VAL A 66 -8.99 5.55 6.87
C VAL A 66 -8.85 6.62 7.95
N TYR A 67 -7.64 6.80 8.44
CA TYR A 67 -7.27 7.86 9.37
C TYR A 67 -6.01 8.54 8.89
N ASN A 68 -6.04 9.87 8.85
CA ASN A 68 -4.91 10.73 8.54
C ASN A 68 -4.53 11.50 9.82
N ALA A 69 -3.29 11.36 10.26
CA ALA A 69 -2.72 12.05 11.41
C ALA A 69 -2.00 13.34 10.94
N ASP A 70 -2.79 14.34 10.50
CA ASP A 70 -2.32 15.66 10.08
C ASP A 70 -1.17 15.62 9.03
N ASN A 71 -1.23 14.66 8.11
CA ASN A 71 -0.24 14.39 7.06
C ASN A 71 1.16 13.95 7.57
N TYR A 72 1.28 13.55 8.83
CA TYR A 72 2.48 12.90 9.37
C TYR A 72 2.49 11.38 9.19
N GLY A 73 1.38 10.81 8.76
CA GLY A 73 1.17 9.39 8.58
C GLY A 73 -0.28 9.03 8.87
N GLY A 74 -0.60 7.76 8.87
CA GLY A 74 -1.94 7.32 9.17
C GLY A 74 -2.15 5.82 9.03
N HIS A 75 -3.40 5.41 8.82
CA HIS A 75 -3.67 3.98 8.68
C HIS A 75 -4.96 3.71 7.91
N ILE A 76 -5.03 2.47 7.42
CA ILE A 76 -6.18 1.87 6.77
C ILE A 76 -6.65 0.70 7.64
N ASP A 77 -7.94 0.67 7.99
CA ASP A 77 -8.52 -0.35 8.85
C ASP A 77 -9.52 -1.24 8.12
N PHE A 78 -9.29 -2.53 8.19
CA PHE A 78 -10.35 -3.52 8.04
C PHE A 78 -10.90 -3.83 9.43
N THR A 79 -11.99 -3.14 9.78
CA THR A 79 -12.54 -3.11 11.13
C THR A 79 -12.99 -4.50 11.59
N GLY A 80 -12.49 -4.92 12.73
CA GLY A 80 -12.87 -6.17 13.39
C GLY A 80 -14.09 -6.04 14.30
N LYS A 81 -14.67 -7.19 14.67
CA LYS A 81 -15.86 -7.25 15.56
C LYS A 81 -15.53 -7.12 17.05
N GLY A 82 -14.28 -7.40 17.44
CA GLY A 82 -13.83 -7.40 18.83
C GLY A 82 -12.72 -6.39 19.08
N GLU A 83 -12.20 -6.42 20.29
CA GLU A 83 -11.12 -5.53 20.72
C GLU A 83 -9.75 -5.97 20.21
N GLY A 84 -8.85 -4.99 20.04
CA GLY A 84 -7.47 -5.19 19.65
C GLY A 84 -7.22 -5.01 18.15
N ILE A 85 -5.94 -4.92 17.81
CA ILE A 85 -5.44 -4.64 16.46
C ILE A 85 -4.38 -5.67 16.11
N VAL A 86 -4.37 -6.08 14.84
CA VAL A 86 -3.24 -6.73 14.17
C VAL A 86 -2.68 -5.69 13.20
N GLY A 87 -1.49 -5.17 13.49
CA GLY A 87 -0.85 -4.14 12.70
C GLY A 87 0.10 -4.70 11.65
N VAL A 88 0.06 -4.15 10.46
CA VAL A 88 1.10 -4.23 9.45
C VAL A 88 1.64 -2.82 9.29
N VAL A 89 2.95 -2.64 9.33
CA VAL A 89 3.60 -1.33 9.22
C VAL A 89 4.34 -1.29 7.90
N GLY A 90 4.17 -0.21 7.16
CA GLY A 90 4.91 0.09 5.96
C GLY A 90 5.02 1.59 5.73
N HIS A 91 5.75 2.02 4.71
CA HIS A 91 5.96 3.43 4.38
C HIS A 91 5.80 3.70 2.88
N LEU A 92 5.62 4.96 2.54
CA LEU A 92 5.36 5.41 1.16
C LEU A 92 6.44 6.34 0.62
N ASP A 93 7.31 6.85 1.48
CA ASP A 93 8.51 7.55 1.08
C ASP A 93 9.54 6.58 0.52
N VAL A 94 10.50 7.11 -0.19
CA VAL A 94 11.59 6.36 -0.83
C VAL A 94 12.88 7.18 -0.80
N VAL A 95 14.03 6.50 -0.73
CA VAL A 95 15.32 7.16 -0.95
C VAL A 95 15.42 7.71 -2.37
N PRO A 96 16.25 8.74 -2.62
CA PRO A 96 16.56 9.20 -3.97
C PRO A 96 16.99 8.06 -4.88
N GLU A 97 16.64 8.15 -6.15
CA GLU A 97 16.91 7.09 -7.14
C GLU A 97 18.39 6.75 -7.30
N GLY A 98 19.29 7.78 -7.20
CA GLY A 98 20.71 7.59 -7.50
C GLY A 98 20.98 7.32 -8.99
N ASP A 99 22.15 6.75 -9.27
CA ASP A 99 22.63 6.47 -10.63
C ASP A 99 22.61 4.97 -10.97
N GLY A 100 22.82 4.66 -12.25
CA GLY A 100 23.07 3.30 -12.73
C GLY A 100 21.83 2.49 -13.10
N TRP A 101 20.67 3.09 -13.19
CA TRP A 101 19.45 2.43 -13.63
C TRP A 101 19.48 2.09 -15.12
N SER A 102 18.99 0.92 -15.50
CA SER A 102 18.78 0.49 -16.88
C SER A 102 17.37 0.77 -17.41
N PHE A 103 16.51 1.35 -16.57
CA PHE A 103 15.13 1.74 -16.84
C PHE A 103 14.81 3.01 -16.05
N ASP A 104 13.68 3.65 -16.33
CA ASP A 104 13.22 4.81 -15.55
C ASP A 104 12.90 4.38 -14.11
N PRO A 105 13.61 4.92 -13.09
CA PRO A 105 13.36 4.55 -11.69
C PRO A 105 11.95 4.88 -11.21
N TYR A 106 11.27 5.80 -11.85
CA TYR A 106 9.88 6.18 -11.54
C TYR A 106 8.91 5.83 -12.69
N GLY A 107 9.30 4.93 -13.59
CA GLY A 107 8.45 4.49 -14.70
C GLY A 107 7.36 3.50 -14.28
N GLY A 108 7.58 2.72 -13.24
CA GLY A 108 6.67 1.63 -12.85
C GLY A 108 6.49 0.60 -13.96
N GLU A 109 7.53 0.38 -14.80
CA GLU A 109 7.46 -0.49 -15.97
C GLU A 109 7.27 -1.94 -15.56
N VAL A 110 6.34 -2.64 -16.24
CA VAL A 110 6.16 -4.09 -16.12
C VAL A 110 6.78 -4.75 -17.35
N LYS A 111 7.84 -5.52 -17.15
CA LYS A 111 8.59 -6.13 -18.21
C LYS A 111 9.12 -7.51 -17.82
N ASP A 112 8.96 -8.48 -18.71
CA ASP A 112 9.48 -9.85 -18.58
C ASP A 112 9.12 -10.53 -17.23
N GLY A 113 7.93 -10.21 -16.67
CA GLY A 113 7.45 -10.74 -15.40
C GLY A 113 7.96 -9.98 -14.16
N TRP A 114 8.64 -8.87 -14.35
CA TRP A 114 9.14 -7.99 -13.30
C TRP A 114 8.39 -6.66 -13.32
N ILE A 115 8.19 -6.07 -12.15
CA ILE A 115 7.84 -4.65 -12.03
C ILE A 115 9.08 -3.89 -11.58
N CYS A 116 9.41 -2.84 -12.34
CA CYS A 116 10.67 -2.11 -12.19
C CYS A 116 10.40 -0.70 -11.66
N GLY A 117 11.11 -0.29 -10.62
CA GLY A 117 11.01 1.06 -10.08
C GLY A 117 11.56 1.20 -8.68
N ARG A 118 11.88 2.46 -8.29
CA ARG A 118 12.24 2.83 -6.92
C ARG A 118 11.01 2.62 -6.02
N GLY A 119 11.17 1.91 -4.90
CA GLY A 119 10.08 1.58 -3.97
C GLY A 119 9.35 0.27 -4.28
N THR A 120 9.71 -0.46 -5.34
CA THR A 120 9.08 -1.75 -5.65
C THR A 120 9.30 -2.78 -4.53
N THR A 121 10.48 -2.80 -3.94
CA THR A 121 10.82 -3.72 -2.84
C THR A 121 10.70 -3.03 -1.48
N ASP A 122 11.02 -1.74 -1.42
CA ASP A 122 11.08 -0.92 -0.23
C ASP A 122 10.41 0.43 -0.46
N ASP A 123 9.20 0.68 0.02
CA ASP A 123 8.28 -0.30 0.69
C ASP A 123 6.89 -0.29 0.02
N LYS A 124 6.70 0.45 -1.11
CA LYS A 124 5.42 0.56 -1.83
C LYS A 124 4.89 -0.81 -2.27
N GLY A 125 5.77 -1.72 -2.70
CA GLY A 125 5.37 -3.09 -3.08
C GLY A 125 4.76 -3.86 -1.92
N PRO A 126 5.45 -4.02 -0.78
CA PRO A 126 4.88 -4.65 0.42
C PRO A 126 3.62 -3.96 0.95
N VAL A 127 3.52 -2.62 0.88
CA VAL A 127 2.30 -1.88 1.24
C VAL A 127 1.13 -2.28 0.35
N ILE A 128 1.31 -2.28 -0.98
CA ILE A 128 0.27 -2.71 -1.93
C ILE A 128 -0.08 -4.19 -1.74
N ALA A 129 0.90 -5.06 -1.54
CA ALA A 129 0.64 -6.48 -1.28
C ALA A 129 -0.21 -6.69 -0.01
N SER A 130 0.10 -5.96 1.05
CA SER A 130 -0.67 -5.97 2.30
C SER A 130 -2.10 -5.47 2.12
N PHE A 131 -2.27 -4.38 1.38
CA PHE A 131 -3.59 -3.81 1.06
C PHE A 131 -4.44 -4.78 0.24
N TYR A 132 -3.88 -5.41 -0.80
CA TYR A 132 -4.59 -6.39 -1.61
C TYR A 132 -4.88 -7.69 -0.84
N GLY A 133 -4.06 -8.05 0.14
CA GLY A 133 -4.38 -9.10 1.09
C GLY A 133 -5.65 -8.77 1.91
N MET A 134 -5.76 -7.55 2.43
CA MET A 134 -6.96 -7.08 3.13
C MET A 134 -8.19 -7.05 2.21
N LYS A 135 -8.03 -6.58 0.97
CA LYS A 135 -9.07 -6.54 -0.07
C LYS A 135 -9.57 -7.96 -0.40
N ALA A 136 -8.67 -8.93 -0.56
CA ALA A 136 -9.03 -10.32 -0.83
C ALA A 136 -9.80 -10.96 0.33
N LEU A 137 -9.36 -10.75 1.56
CA LEU A 137 -10.07 -11.21 2.76
C LEU A 137 -11.49 -10.64 2.81
N LYS A 138 -11.65 -9.34 2.56
CA LYS A 138 -12.95 -8.66 2.54
C LYS A 138 -13.86 -9.22 1.45
N ALA A 139 -13.35 -9.41 0.23
CA ALA A 139 -14.09 -9.99 -0.89
C ALA A 139 -14.55 -11.43 -0.62
N CYS A 140 -13.77 -12.21 0.15
CA CYS A 140 -14.15 -13.55 0.59
C CYS A 140 -15.10 -13.56 1.78
N GLY A 141 -15.59 -12.42 2.24
CA GLY A 141 -16.52 -12.32 3.36
C GLY A 141 -15.89 -12.60 4.73
N TYR A 142 -14.57 -12.43 4.84
CA TYR A 142 -13.89 -12.57 6.14
C TYR A 142 -14.35 -11.48 7.10
N GLU A 143 -14.68 -11.88 8.31
CA GLU A 143 -15.02 -10.96 9.40
C GLU A 143 -13.93 -11.02 10.47
N PRO A 144 -13.02 -10.04 10.49
CA PRO A 144 -11.90 -10.06 11.42
C PRO A 144 -12.37 -10.04 12.88
N LYS A 145 -11.77 -10.86 13.74
CA LYS A 145 -12.00 -10.79 15.19
C LYS A 145 -11.35 -9.53 15.78
N LYS A 146 -10.17 -9.17 15.30
CA LYS A 146 -9.47 -7.92 15.64
C LYS A 146 -9.38 -7.07 14.39
N THR A 147 -9.34 -5.76 14.53
CA THR A 147 -9.09 -4.86 13.41
C THR A 147 -7.73 -5.19 12.77
N ILE A 148 -7.69 -5.39 11.45
CA ILE A 148 -6.46 -5.47 10.69
C ILE A 148 -6.14 -4.05 10.24
N ARG A 149 -4.98 -3.53 10.66
CA ARG A 149 -4.55 -2.16 10.42
C ARG A 149 -3.27 -2.12 9.60
N LEU A 150 -3.33 -1.50 8.43
CA LEU A 150 -2.16 -1.14 7.65
C LEU A 150 -1.75 0.29 8.02
N ILE A 151 -0.62 0.42 8.71
CA ILE A 151 -0.04 1.70 9.16
C ILE A 151 0.89 2.19 8.07
N LEU A 152 0.76 3.46 7.70
CA LEU A 152 1.51 4.12 6.63
C LEU A 152 2.41 5.20 7.21
N GLY A 153 3.73 4.97 7.17
CA GLY A 153 4.78 5.95 7.42
C GLY A 153 5.02 6.82 6.18
N LEU A 154 5.55 8.01 6.38
CA LEU A 154 5.82 8.99 5.32
C LEU A 154 7.24 9.55 5.35
N ASP A 155 8.09 9.08 6.28
CA ASP A 155 9.46 9.53 6.51
C ASP A 155 10.21 8.45 7.29
N GLU A 156 10.36 7.28 6.65
CA GLU A 156 11.08 6.14 7.24
C GLU A 156 12.53 6.11 6.79
N GLU A 157 12.80 6.50 5.53
CA GLU A 157 14.09 6.53 4.86
C GLU A 157 14.98 7.68 5.40
#